data_364d07924df3b3622125a7653035027a
#
_entry.id   364d07924df3b3622125a7653035027a
#
_cell.length_a   1.000
_cell.length_b   1.000
_cell.length_c   1.000
_cell.angle_alpha   90.00
_cell.angle_beta   90.00
_cell.angle_gamma   90.00
#
_symmetry.space_group_name_H-M   'P 1'
#
loop_
_entity.id
_entity.type
_entity.pdbx_description
1 polymer ?
#
loop_
_entity_poly.entity_id
_entity_poly.type
_entity_poly.pdbx_seq_one_letter_code
_entity_poly.pdbx_strand_id
1 'polypeptide(L)'
;DGGIGSVPFPLVADLTRGISLAYGVLSEEGESYYPQGVAMRATFIVDTKGIVRHQLVNDEPLGRNIDEVIRVLDALQFFEENGQVCPAGWTSGQTGMSNTPSGVASYLSEHAEKL
;
A
#
# COMPACT_ATOMS: atom_id res chain seq x y z
N ASP A 1 -25.19 6.24 17.41
CA ASP A 1 -23.87 6.07 17.96
C ASP A 1 -23.05 5.17 17.03
N GLY A 2 -22.43 5.73 16.02
CA GLY A 2 -21.51 5.05 15.14
C GLY A 2 -20.06 5.36 15.50
N GLY A 3 -19.18 4.38 15.43
CA GLY A 3 -17.76 4.58 15.67
C GLY A 3 -17.02 3.25 15.75
N ILE A 4 -15.72 3.28 15.54
CA ILE A 4 -14.86 2.09 15.59
C ILE A 4 -14.47 1.69 17.02
N GLY A 5 -14.92 2.45 18.03
CA GLY A 5 -14.53 2.24 19.42
C GLY A 5 -13.08 2.66 19.71
N SER A 6 -12.49 2.06 20.76
CA SER A 6 -11.09 2.29 21.12
C SER A 6 -10.18 1.52 20.17
N VAL A 7 -9.12 2.19 19.70
CA VAL A 7 -8.08 1.58 18.84
C VAL A 7 -6.70 1.74 19.47
N PRO A 8 -5.77 0.78 19.29
CA PRO A 8 -4.44 0.80 19.89
C PRO A 8 -3.40 1.63 19.12
N PHE A 9 -3.82 2.49 18.22
CA PHE A 9 -2.95 3.32 17.39
C PHE A 9 -3.43 4.77 17.37
N PRO A 10 -2.56 5.76 17.07
CA PRO A 10 -2.94 7.17 17.01
C PRO A 10 -3.97 7.45 15.91
N LEU A 11 -4.95 8.29 16.23
CA LEU A 11 -5.88 8.89 15.27
C LEU A 11 -5.54 10.37 15.15
N VAL A 12 -5.22 10.82 13.94
CA VAL A 12 -4.88 12.21 13.64
C VAL A 12 -6.10 12.92 13.05
N ALA A 13 -6.49 14.03 13.65
CA ALA A 13 -7.71 14.75 13.29
C ALA A 13 -7.61 15.60 12.01
N ASP A 14 -6.43 15.88 11.50
CA ASP A 14 -6.16 16.69 10.28
C ASP A 14 -7.14 17.87 10.06
N LEU A 15 -7.41 18.66 11.11
CA LEU A 15 -8.44 19.69 11.14
C LEU A 15 -8.25 20.76 10.04
N THR A 16 -7.00 21.07 9.70
CA THR A 16 -6.64 22.03 8.66
C THR A 16 -6.60 21.40 7.26
N ARG A 17 -6.78 20.08 7.15
CA ARG A 17 -6.63 19.31 5.90
C ARG A 17 -5.22 19.35 5.30
N GLY A 18 -4.26 19.88 6.04
CA GLY A 18 -2.87 20.04 5.58
C GLY A 18 -2.18 18.72 5.31
N ILE A 19 -2.46 17.67 6.07
CA ILE A 19 -1.89 16.34 5.87
C ILE A 19 -2.49 15.72 4.60
N SER A 20 -3.80 15.73 4.45
CA SER A 20 -4.48 15.19 3.26
C SER A 20 -4.03 15.89 1.98
N LEU A 21 -3.84 17.21 2.05
CA LEU A 21 -3.30 18.01 0.94
C LEU A 21 -1.87 17.60 0.62
N ALA A 22 -1.00 17.49 1.62
CA ALA A 22 0.41 17.12 1.44
C ALA A 22 0.59 15.73 0.84
N TYR A 23 -0.30 14.79 1.17
CA TYR A 23 -0.32 13.44 0.57
C TYR A 23 -1.04 13.39 -0.80
N GLY A 24 -1.60 14.51 -1.28
CA GLY A 24 -2.29 14.57 -2.57
C GLY A 24 -3.60 13.77 -2.61
N VAL A 25 -4.26 13.61 -1.46
CA VAL A 25 -5.50 12.82 -1.32
C VAL A 25 -6.69 13.66 -0.84
N LEU A 26 -6.57 14.98 -0.87
CA LEU A 26 -7.69 15.86 -0.59
C LEU A 26 -8.56 15.98 -1.85
N SER A 27 -9.84 15.69 -1.74
CA SER A 27 -10.77 15.81 -2.87
C SER A 27 -11.00 17.27 -3.24
N GLU A 28 -10.85 17.60 -4.52
CA GLU A 28 -11.18 18.87 -5.11
C GLU A 28 -12.59 18.85 -5.75
N GLU A 29 -13.11 20.00 -6.13
CA GLU A 29 -14.45 20.09 -6.70
C GLU A 29 -14.53 19.40 -8.08
N GLY A 30 -15.48 18.50 -8.23
CA GLY A 30 -15.82 17.87 -9.53
C GLY A 30 -14.93 16.69 -9.94
N GLU A 31 -14.02 16.22 -9.09
CA GLU A 31 -13.05 15.17 -9.48
C GLU A 31 -13.50 13.73 -9.17
N SER A 32 -14.43 13.54 -8.24
CA SER A 32 -14.87 12.21 -7.85
C SER A 32 -16.20 12.22 -7.09
N TYR A 33 -16.65 11.04 -6.64
CA TYR A 33 -17.80 10.93 -5.75
C TYR A 33 -17.55 11.52 -4.35
N TYR A 34 -16.32 11.84 -4.00
CA TYR A 34 -16.01 12.48 -2.73
C TYR A 34 -16.55 13.92 -2.68
N PRO A 35 -17.18 14.33 -1.59
CA PRO A 35 -17.43 15.75 -1.35
C PRO A 35 -16.13 16.54 -1.31
N GLN A 36 -16.17 17.78 -1.78
CA GLN A 36 -15.03 18.68 -1.73
C GLN A 36 -14.47 18.82 -0.30
N GLY A 37 -13.16 18.74 -0.18
CA GLY A 37 -12.44 18.89 1.09
C GLY A 37 -12.49 17.65 1.99
N VAL A 38 -12.92 16.52 1.47
CA VAL A 38 -12.86 15.22 2.16
C VAL A 38 -11.62 14.47 1.70
N ALA A 39 -10.94 13.79 2.61
CA ALA A 39 -9.81 12.93 2.26
C ALA A 39 -10.29 11.67 1.54
N MET A 40 -9.66 11.33 0.42
CA MET A 40 -9.90 10.08 -0.30
C MET A 40 -9.53 8.86 0.56
N ARG A 41 -10.07 7.68 0.21
CA ARG A 41 -9.77 6.40 0.87
C ARG A 41 -8.36 5.93 0.51
N ALA A 42 -7.37 6.50 1.15
CA ALA A 42 -5.96 6.23 0.88
C ALA A 42 -5.31 5.38 1.96
N THR A 43 -4.25 4.67 1.58
CA THR A 43 -3.32 3.98 2.47
C THR A 43 -1.91 4.18 1.95
N PHE A 44 -0.98 4.50 2.84
CA PHE A 44 0.44 4.67 2.52
C PHE A 44 1.27 3.78 3.44
N ILE A 45 2.26 3.09 2.88
CA ILE A 45 3.32 2.43 3.65
C ILE A 45 4.57 3.29 3.52
N VAL A 46 5.07 3.76 4.65
CA VAL A 46 6.26 4.60 4.73
C VAL A 46 7.34 3.82 5.49
N ASP A 47 8.53 3.72 4.92
CA ASP A 47 9.63 3.00 5.56
C ASP A 47 10.29 3.82 6.69
N THR A 48 11.24 3.20 7.39
CA THR A 48 11.97 3.82 8.51
C THR A 48 12.83 5.01 8.12
N LYS A 49 13.03 5.25 6.82
CA LYS A 49 13.75 6.41 6.26
C LYS A 49 12.81 7.53 5.85
N GLY A 50 11.50 7.37 6.05
CA GLY A 50 10.49 8.34 5.66
C GLY A 50 10.12 8.31 4.17
N ILE A 51 10.46 7.24 3.46
CA ILE A 51 10.17 7.08 2.03
C ILE A 51 8.84 6.33 1.86
N VAL A 52 7.94 6.87 1.04
CA VAL A 52 6.71 6.19 0.64
C VAL A 52 7.07 5.01 -0.27
N ARG A 53 6.80 3.80 0.18
CA ARG A 53 7.11 2.56 -0.53
C ARG A 53 5.90 1.97 -1.24
N HIS A 54 4.71 2.27 -0.77
CA HIS A 54 3.44 1.86 -1.36
C HIS A 54 2.40 2.92 -1.11
N GLN A 55 1.53 3.10 -2.09
CA GLN A 55 0.33 3.92 -1.95
C GLN A 55 -0.84 3.25 -2.67
N LEU A 56 -2.01 3.34 -2.09
CA LEU A 56 -3.27 2.92 -2.65
C LEU A 56 -4.29 4.03 -2.41
N VAL A 57 -4.99 4.44 -3.44
CA VAL A 57 -6.06 5.42 -3.34
C VAL A 57 -7.28 4.87 -4.07
N ASN A 58 -8.36 4.68 -3.35
CA ASN A 58 -9.61 4.20 -3.91
C ASN A 58 -10.60 5.36 -4.07
N ASP A 59 -11.45 5.29 -5.07
CA ASP A 59 -12.61 6.16 -5.16
C ASP A 59 -13.62 5.85 -4.03
N GLU A 60 -14.52 6.77 -3.77
CA GLU A 60 -15.43 6.76 -2.61
C GLU A 60 -16.21 5.44 -2.46
N PRO A 61 -16.80 4.86 -3.52
CA PRO A 61 -17.58 3.63 -3.40
C PRO A 61 -16.72 2.37 -3.16
N LEU A 62 -15.39 2.47 -3.23
CA LEU A 62 -14.49 1.32 -3.19
C LEU A 62 -13.83 1.19 -1.82
N GLY A 63 -14.19 0.15 -1.07
CA GLY A 63 -13.54 -0.18 0.20
C GLY A 63 -12.07 -0.59 0.00
N ARG A 64 -11.26 -0.41 1.05
CA ARG A 64 -9.86 -0.87 1.07
C ARG A 64 -9.78 -2.32 1.49
N ASN A 65 -8.82 -3.06 0.92
CA ASN A 65 -8.49 -4.41 1.33
C ASN A 65 -7.29 -4.38 2.29
N ILE A 66 -7.51 -4.68 3.56
CA ILE A 66 -6.46 -4.65 4.58
C ILE A 66 -5.50 -5.84 4.45
N ASP A 67 -5.98 -7.00 4.00
CA ASP A 67 -5.11 -8.16 3.77
C ASP A 67 -4.07 -7.87 2.67
N GLU A 68 -4.45 -7.12 1.64
CA GLU A 68 -3.51 -6.66 0.61
C GLU A 68 -2.48 -5.68 1.18
N VAL A 69 -2.87 -4.79 2.08
CA VAL A 69 -1.91 -3.88 2.74
C VAL A 69 -0.90 -4.67 3.57
N ILE A 70 -1.35 -5.68 4.32
CA ILE A 70 -0.47 -6.56 5.09
C ILE A 70 0.45 -7.35 4.17
N ARG A 71 -0.08 -7.94 3.09
CA ARG A 71 0.71 -8.65 2.09
C ARG A 71 1.84 -7.79 1.52
N VAL A 72 1.55 -6.54 1.18
CA VAL A 72 2.56 -5.59 0.66
C VAL A 72 3.58 -5.21 1.72
N LEU A 73 3.15 -5.05 2.98
CA LEU A 73 4.07 -4.81 4.10
C LEU A 73 5.03 -5.99 4.29
N ASP A 74 4.52 -7.22 4.28
CA ASP A 74 5.33 -8.44 4.36
C ASP A 74 6.34 -8.52 3.21
N ALA A 75 5.91 -8.18 1.98
CA ALA A 75 6.77 -8.15 0.82
C ALA A 75 7.88 -7.09 0.94
N LEU A 76 7.58 -5.92 1.49
CA LEU A 76 8.58 -4.88 1.76
C LEU A 76 9.63 -5.36 2.78
N GLN A 77 9.17 -5.94 3.89
CA GLN A 77 10.07 -6.49 4.91
C GLN A 77 10.93 -7.63 4.36
N PHE A 78 10.35 -8.54 3.59
CA PHE A 78 11.08 -9.60 2.92
C PHE A 78 12.20 -9.06 2.02
N PHE A 79 11.90 -8.04 1.21
CA PHE A 79 12.90 -7.37 0.37
C PHE A 79 14.02 -6.74 1.21
N GLU A 80 13.67 -6.04 2.29
CA GLU A 80 14.66 -5.39 3.17
C GLU A 80 15.58 -6.38 3.86
N GLU A 81 15.05 -7.55 4.22
CA GLU A 81 15.82 -8.61 4.89
C GLU A 81 16.66 -9.46 3.93
N ASN A 82 16.15 -9.74 2.72
CA ASN A 82 16.75 -10.73 1.82
C ASN A 82 17.36 -10.12 0.55
N GLY A 83 17.08 -8.86 0.22
CA GLY A 83 17.53 -8.22 -1.01
C GLY A 83 16.89 -8.79 -2.29
N GLN A 84 15.91 -9.67 -2.15
CA GLN A 84 15.18 -10.28 -3.27
C GLN A 84 13.86 -9.57 -3.50
N VAL A 85 13.49 -9.42 -4.78
CA VAL A 85 12.20 -8.82 -5.15
C VAL A 85 11.08 -9.86 -5.12
N CYS A 86 9.90 -9.41 -4.79
CA CYS A 86 8.70 -10.22 -4.75
C CYS A 86 8.01 -10.21 -6.11
N PRO A 87 7.72 -11.35 -6.72
CA PRO A 87 6.93 -11.43 -7.95
C PRO A 87 5.46 -11.05 -7.71
N ALA A 88 4.71 -10.90 -8.80
CA ALA A 88 3.27 -10.63 -8.72
C ALA A 88 2.55 -11.69 -7.87
N GLY A 89 1.62 -11.25 -7.02
CA GLY A 89 0.87 -12.14 -6.16
C GLY A 89 1.66 -12.81 -5.02
N TRP A 90 2.92 -12.46 -4.83
CA TRP A 90 3.76 -13.03 -3.76
C TRP A 90 3.10 -12.88 -2.39
N THR A 91 3.19 -13.92 -1.59
CA THR A 91 2.76 -13.93 -0.19
C THR A 91 3.87 -14.46 0.71
N SER A 92 3.80 -14.13 2.00
CA SER A 92 4.79 -14.57 2.99
C SER A 92 5.03 -16.08 2.93
N GLY A 93 6.30 -16.48 2.94
CA GLY A 93 6.74 -17.87 2.82
C GLY A 93 7.03 -18.33 1.38
N GLN A 94 6.69 -17.55 0.37
CA GLN A 94 7.05 -17.86 -1.02
C GLN A 94 8.47 -17.38 -1.37
N THR A 95 9.02 -17.94 -2.44
CA THR A 95 10.34 -17.60 -2.95
C THR A 95 10.33 -16.23 -3.62
N GLY A 96 11.33 -15.40 -3.31
CA GLY A 96 11.64 -14.18 -4.06
C GLY A 96 12.53 -14.47 -5.28
N MET A 97 12.83 -13.44 -6.05
CA MET A 97 13.73 -13.54 -7.20
C MET A 97 14.83 -12.47 -7.12
N SER A 98 15.98 -12.78 -7.71
CA SER A 98 17.03 -11.78 -7.88
C SER A 98 16.63 -10.76 -8.94
N ASN A 99 16.81 -9.47 -8.64
CA ASN A 99 16.50 -8.36 -9.57
C ASN A 99 17.64 -8.20 -10.60
N THR A 100 17.92 -9.27 -11.32
CA THR A 100 18.88 -9.30 -12.44
C THR A 100 18.24 -10.00 -13.62
N PRO A 101 18.66 -9.73 -14.87
CA PRO A 101 18.08 -10.43 -16.04
C PRO A 101 18.15 -11.95 -15.93
N SER A 102 19.27 -12.49 -15.43
CA SER A 102 19.44 -13.93 -15.23
C SER A 102 18.58 -14.45 -14.07
N GLY A 103 18.45 -13.70 -12.97
CA GLY A 103 17.62 -14.09 -11.84
C GLY A 103 16.14 -14.12 -12.21
N VAL A 104 15.67 -13.15 -12.97
CA VAL A 104 14.29 -13.11 -13.50
C VAL A 104 14.06 -14.29 -14.46
N ALA A 105 14.98 -14.54 -15.39
CA ALA A 105 14.88 -15.65 -16.33
C ALA A 105 14.84 -17.03 -15.62
N SER A 106 15.70 -17.21 -14.61
CA SER A 106 15.68 -18.43 -13.79
C SER A 106 14.35 -18.61 -13.06
N TYR A 107 13.87 -17.58 -12.40
CA TYR A 107 12.58 -17.62 -11.69
C TYR A 107 11.42 -17.96 -12.64
N LEU A 108 11.35 -17.29 -13.78
CA LEU A 108 10.27 -17.50 -14.78
C LEU A 108 10.32 -18.90 -15.38
N SER A 109 11.52 -19.50 -15.58
CA SER A 109 11.64 -20.87 -16.11
C SER A 109 10.99 -21.92 -15.19
N GLU A 110 10.92 -21.63 -13.89
CA GLU A 110 10.37 -22.54 -12.88
C GLU A 110 8.94 -22.22 -12.46
N HIS A 111 8.49 -20.99 -12.63
CA HIS A 111 7.26 -20.50 -12.01
C HIS A 111 6.28 -19.81 -12.97
N ALA A 112 6.61 -19.63 -14.27
CA ALA A 112 5.78 -18.86 -15.20
C ALA A 112 4.32 -19.36 -15.30
N GLU A 113 4.10 -20.66 -15.12
CA GLU A 113 2.74 -21.25 -15.16
C GLU A 113 1.91 -20.97 -13.91
N LYS A 114 2.52 -20.37 -12.87
CA LYS A 114 1.87 -20.12 -11.57
C LYS A 114 1.67 -18.61 -11.28
N LEU A 115 2.03 -17.75 -12.24
CA LEU A 115 1.91 -16.29 -12.14
C LEU A 115 0.54 -15.81 -12.63
#